data_016fa87b69bd18a92ac494ba509168b6
#
_entry.id   016fa87b69bd18a92ac494ba509168b6
#
_cell.length_a   1.000
_cell.length_b   1.000
_cell.length_c   1.000
_cell.angle_alpha   90.00
_cell.angle_beta   90.00
_cell.angle_gamma   90.00
#
_symmetry.space_group_name_H-M   'P 1'
#
loop_
_entity.id
_entity.type
_entity.pdbx_description
1 polymer ?
#
loop_
_entity_poly.entity_id
_entity_poly.type
_entity_poly.pdbx_seq_one_letter_code
_entity_poly.pdbx_strand_id
1 'polypeptide(L)'
;MLEISLIKKNKICLEDYNYKQDIENRLLISQLSARDLELLQEILYSPLKIAFQDLSEALSCEEKELIPSIKKFIKSGLLSLNGSTITVDKEKRKYFAARIIAFDSDFKPGMEFLQGLLKKVPIHILPVWYNISRTSDRIFDSIVEKYLLTPQTFQRYLSALQLPDPIMEEIIKDLLEAPEYMLYASDLMDKYSLSQEQFQTTALLLEFHLVCCLTYKKIGCKWVEVITFFQEWKDYLLFLRKTQPPTLCANSVERESSRDFSFLEDITFLISLAKKQPFFYKDTLELANCLHLSTTNKNHIKYIKRLLEKIELLNLASTADKSLSLLDKAHEWFTLTNPQKSLLLYRHSYAPEMIGSFNERVLRDIEKSVLKVAYSEWVLFEDFLKGMTTTLSEEASVILKKQGRNWKYTLPFYNSKELILIEAIILEWLSELGIIELGSYQNHRCFRVTEYGKAFLG
;
A
#
# COMPACT_ATOMS: atom_id res chain seq x y z
N MET A 1 -6.84 -7.02 -31.02
CA MET A 1 -7.64 -6.00 -30.30
C MET A 1 -8.07 -6.66 -28.99
N LEU A 2 -7.35 -6.43 -27.90
CA LEU A 2 -7.73 -6.92 -26.57
C LEU A 2 -8.88 -6.04 -26.11
N GLU A 3 -10.07 -6.60 -26.05
CA GLU A 3 -11.19 -5.98 -25.34
C GLU A 3 -10.77 -5.79 -23.89
N ILE A 4 -10.42 -4.54 -23.55
CA ILE A 4 -10.35 -4.11 -22.16
C ILE A 4 -11.78 -4.24 -21.65
N SER A 5 -12.07 -5.31 -20.93
CA SER A 5 -13.34 -5.45 -20.23
C SER A 5 -13.48 -4.24 -19.32
N LEU A 6 -14.32 -3.31 -19.71
CA LEU A 6 -14.74 -2.19 -18.90
C LEU A 6 -15.13 -2.76 -17.52
N ILE A 7 -14.38 -2.39 -16.49
CA ILE A 7 -14.72 -2.75 -15.11
C ILE A 7 -16.14 -2.25 -14.90
N LYS A 8 -17.10 -3.19 -14.82
CA LYS A 8 -18.50 -2.81 -14.62
C LYS A 8 -18.58 -2.05 -13.32
N LYS A 9 -19.07 -0.79 -13.41
CA LYS A 9 -19.21 0.14 -12.29
C LYS A 9 -19.97 -0.51 -11.14
N ASN A 10 -19.54 -0.27 -9.91
CA ASN A 10 -20.34 -0.60 -8.74
C ASN A 10 -21.65 0.18 -8.80
N LYS A 11 -22.76 -0.50 -8.59
CA LYS A 11 -24.10 0.09 -8.61
C LYS A 11 -24.67 0.21 -7.20
N ILE A 12 -23.92 0.86 -6.32
CA ILE A 12 -24.39 1.07 -4.94
C ILE A 12 -25.48 2.13 -4.94
N CYS A 13 -26.68 1.72 -4.51
CA CYS A 13 -27.85 2.58 -4.37
C CYS A 13 -28.40 2.41 -2.94
N LEU A 14 -28.41 3.48 -2.15
CA LEU A 14 -28.90 3.41 -0.77
C LEU A 14 -30.38 3.06 -0.70
N GLU A 15 -31.17 3.38 -1.73
CA GLU A 15 -32.60 3.08 -1.79
C GLU A 15 -32.92 1.59 -1.88
N ASP A 16 -31.93 0.74 -2.17
CA ASP A 16 -32.09 -0.71 -2.21
C ASP A 16 -32.30 -1.35 -0.81
N TYR A 17 -32.12 -0.58 0.27
CA TYR A 17 -32.41 -1.01 1.64
C TYR A 17 -32.97 0.15 2.47
N ASN A 18 -33.38 -0.12 3.71
CA ASN A 18 -33.95 0.90 4.60
C ASN A 18 -32.87 1.85 5.17
N TYR A 19 -32.17 2.60 4.29
CA TYR A 19 -31.07 3.48 4.67
C TYR A 19 -31.51 4.67 5.52
N LYS A 20 -32.75 5.17 5.35
CA LYS A 20 -33.28 6.28 6.17
C LYS A 20 -33.28 5.94 7.66
N GLN A 21 -33.74 4.74 8.00
CA GLN A 21 -33.69 4.26 9.39
C GLN A 21 -32.24 4.09 9.89
N ASP A 22 -31.29 3.69 9.02
CA ASP A 22 -29.87 3.61 9.38
C ASP A 22 -29.33 5.02 9.66
N ILE A 23 -29.64 6.02 8.83
CA ILE A 23 -29.25 7.42 9.06
C ILE A 23 -29.84 7.97 10.37
N GLU A 24 -31.14 7.76 10.63
CA GLU A 24 -31.77 8.19 11.88
C GLU A 24 -31.07 7.59 13.11
N ASN A 25 -30.73 6.30 13.07
CA ASN A 25 -30.01 5.65 14.16
C ASN A 25 -28.57 6.19 14.30
N ARG A 26 -27.88 6.49 13.20
CA ARG A 26 -26.53 7.10 13.21
C ARG A 26 -26.57 8.51 13.79
N LEU A 27 -27.57 9.32 13.42
CA LEU A 27 -27.79 10.65 14.00
C LEU A 27 -28.08 10.59 15.51
N LEU A 28 -28.82 9.59 15.97
CA LEU A 28 -29.02 9.38 17.40
C LEU A 28 -27.68 9.05 18.09
N ILE A 29 -26.92 8.11 17.54
CA ILE A 29 -25.66 7.65 18.13
C ILE A 29 -24.65 8.80 18.21
N SER A 30 -24.59 9.68 17.21
CA SER A 30 -23.67 10.84 17.18
C SER A 30 -23.95 11.85 18.31
N GLN A 31 -25.16 11.83 18.86
CA GLN A 31 -25.58 12.75 19.93
C GLN A 31 -25.58 12.12 21.34
N LEU A 32 -25.09 10.89 21.47
CA LEU A 32 -25.03 10.22 22.76
C LEU A 32 -23.92 10.82 23.65
N SER A 33 -24.30 11.17 24.87
CA SER A 33 -23.34 11.50 25.93
C SER A 33 -22.69 10.22 26.48
N ALA A 34 -21.62 10.37 27.27
CA ALA A 34 -21.01 9.24 27.96
C ALA A 34 -22.02 8.47 28.82
N ARG A 35 -22.92 9.19 29.49
CA ARG A 35 -23.98 8.58 30.30
C ARG A 35 -25.02 7.86 29.46
N ASP A 36 -25.41 8.41 28.29
CA ASP A 36 -26.29 7.72 27.35
C ASP A 36 -25.66 6.39 26.87
N LEU A 37 -24.33 6.37 26.67
CA LEU A 37 -23.62 5.18 26.26
C LEU A 37 -23.54 4.12 27.35
N GLU A 38 -23.32 4.51 28.61
CA GLU A 38 -23.37 3.60 29.76
C GLU A 38 -24.75 2.97 29.91
N LEU A 39 -25.80 3.78 29.81
CA LEU A 39 -27.19 3.28 29.83
C LEU A 39 -27.47 2.35 28.65
N LEU A 40 -27.00 2.73 27.44
CA LEU A 40 -27.16 1.88 26.25
C LEU A 40 -26.46 0.52 26.42
N GLN A 41 -25.26 0.52 26.94
CA GLN A 41 -24.49 -0.71 27.22
C GLN A 41 -25.25 -1.60 28.19
N GLU A 42 -25.76 -1.06 29.29
CA GLU A 42 -26.55 -1.82 30.27
C GLU A 42 -27.79 -2.42 29.62
N ILE A 43 -28.56 -1.63 28.85
CA ILE A 43 -29.76 -2.12 28.14
C ILE A 43 -29.42 -3.24 27.16
N LEU A 44 -28.29 -3.15 26.46
CA LEU A 44 -27.87 -4.12 25.44
C LEU A 44 -27.51 -5.48 26.06
N TYR A 45 -27.00 -5.51 27.29
CA TYR A 45 -26.59 -6.73 27.98
C TYR A 45 -27.67 -7.28 28.96
N SER A 46 -28.71 -6.51 29.24
CA SER A 46 -29.78 -6.90 30.13
C SER A 46 -30.85 -7.75 29.43
N PRO A 47 -31.80 -8.39 30.15
CA PRO A 47 -32.98 -9.04 29.57
C PRO A 47 -33.82 -8.11 28.71
N LEU A 48 -34.68 -8.68 27.82
CA LEU A 48 -35.56 -7.86 26.96
C LEU A 48 -36.66 -7.10 27.74
N LYS A 49 -36.92 -7.46 28.97
CA LYS A 49 -37.82 -6.74 29.87
C LYS A 49 -37.06 -6.44 31.15
N ILE A 50 -36.99 -5.19 31.53
CA ILE A 50 -36.17 -4.68 32.64
C ILE A 50 -37.05 -3.75 33.48
N ALA A 51 -37.03 -3.89 34.80
CA ALA A 51 -37.67 -2.89 35.65
C ALA A 51 -36.85 -1.60 35.64
N PHE A 52 -37.51 -0.46 35.71
CA PHE A 52 -36.83 0.85 35.71
C PHE A 52 -35.87 1.00 36.90
N GLN A 53 -36.31 0.42 38.06
CA GLN A 53 -35.51 0.40 39.28
C GLN A 53 -34.21 -0.39 39.11
N ASP A 54 -34.24 -1.56 38.44
CA ASP A 54 -33.07 -2.42 38.23
C ASP A 54 -32.01 -1.67 37.43
N LEU A 55 -32.40 -0.84 36.43
CA LEU A 55 -31.48 0.00 35.66
C LEU A 55 -30.86 1.13 36.51
N SER A 56 -31.65 1.74 37.40
CA SER A 56 -31.12 2.80 38.27
C SER A 56 -30.14 2.25 39.30
N GLU A 57 -30.41 1.04 39.82
CA GLU A 57 -29.48 0.35 40.72
C GLU A 57 -28.18 -0.08 40.01
N ALA A 58 -28.28 -0.67 38.79
CA ALA A 58 -27.14 -1.09 38.00
C ALA A 58 -26.22 0.08 37.64
N LEU A 59 -26.78 1.25 37.35
CA LEU A 59 -26.02 2.46 37.01
C LEU A 59 -25.71 3.35 38.22
N SER A 60 -26.10 2.95 39.42
CA SER A 60 -25.87 3.70 40.67
C SER A 60 -26.31 5.17 40.56
N CYS A 61 -27.48 5.45 39.98
CA CYS A 61 -28.02 6.77 39.75
C CYS A 61 -29.52 6.87 40.04
N GLU A 62 -30.04 8.08 40.27
CA GLU A 62 -31.46 8.29 40.50
C GLU A 62 -32.28 8.06 39.18
N GLU A 63 -33.48 7.48 39.33
CA GLU A 63 -34.39 7.26 38.20
C GLU A 63 -34.65 8.52 37.37
N LYS A 64 -34.77 9.69 38.05
CA LYS A 64 -34.99 10.98 37.39
C LYS A 64 -33.89 11.37 36.42
N GLU A 65 -32.65 10.97 36.66
CA GLU A 65 -31.51 11.27 35.83
C GLU A 65 -31.49 10.42 34.55
N LEU A 66 -32.09 9.24 34.55
CA LEU A 66 -32.17 8.35 33.41
C LEU A 66 -33.30 8.73 32.42
N ILE A 67 -34.30 9.48 32.85
CA ILE A 67 -35.49 9.83 32.05
C ILE A 67 -35.08 10.51 30.71
N PRO A 68 -34.19 11.50 30.66
CA PRO A 68 -33.80 12.13 29.38
C PRO A 68 -33.22 11.13 28.40
N SER A 69 -32.28 10.28 28.84
CA SER A 69 -31.65 9.25 28.03
C SER A 69 -32.62 8.18 27.55
N ILE A 70 -33.48 7.71 28.44
CA ILE A 70 -34.56 6.75 28.10
C ILE A 70 -35.51 7.33 27.05
N LYS A 71 -35.91 8.60 27.16
CA LYS A 71 -36.75 9.29 26.16
C LYS A 71 -36.08 9.29 24.78
N LYS A 72 -34.75 9.46 24.67
CA LYS A 72 -34.03 9.38 23.40
C LYS A 72 -34.17 7.98 22.80
N PHE A 73 -33.99 6.94 23.58
CA PHE A 73 -34.10 5.56 23.11
C PHE A 73 -35.54 5.10 22.82
N ILE A 74 -36.55 5.66 23.51
CA ILE A 74 -37.97 5.46 23.17
C ILE A 74 -38.26 6.11 21.81
N LYS A 75 -37.78 7.33 21.57
CA LYS A 75 -37.96 8.01 20.28
C LYS A 75 -37.32 7.24 19.11
N SER A 76 -36.18 6.58 19.32
CA SER A 76 -35.59 5.69 18.32
C SER A 76 -36.34 4.37 18.12
N GLY A 77 -37.25 4.04 19.01
CA GLY A 77 -38.00 2.79 19.05
C GLY A 77 -37.18 1.60 19.56
N LEU A 78 -35.98 1.83 20.15
CA LEU A 78 -35.24 0.79 20.84
C LEU A 78 -35.95 0.34 22.10
N LEU A 79 -36.59 1.27 22.80
CA LEU A 79 -37.28 1.04 24.04
C LEU A 79 -38.76 1.36 23.91
N SER A 80 -39.58 0.63 24.65
CA SER A 80 -40.96 0.98 24.96
C SER A 80 -41.19 0.89 26.46
N LEU A 81 -41.98 1.82 27.03
CA LEU A 81 -42.26 1.88 28.44
C LEU A 81 -43.71 1.42 28.70
N ASN A 82 -43.89 0.39 29.52
CA ASN A 82 -45.17 -0.11 29.96
C ASN A 82 -45.23 -0.07 31.48
N GLY A 83 -45.78 1.02 32.04
CA GLY A 83 -45.76 1.25 33.49
C GLY A 83 -44.33 1.44 33.99
N SER A 84 -43.86 0.63 34.92
CA SER A 84 -42.52 0.62 35.47
C SER A 84 -41.56 -0.33 34.73
N THR A 85 -42.01 -1.00 33.66
CA THR A 85 -41.23 -1.98 32.92
C THR A 85 -40.81 -1.41 31.55
N ILE A 86 -39.53 -1.47 31.26
CA ILE A 86 -38.94 -1.14 29.98
C ILE A 86 -38.85 -2.41 29.14
N THR A 87 -39.36 -2.36 27.92
CA THR A 87 -39.25 -3.47 26.96
C THR A 87 -38.30 -3.02 25.84
N VAL A 88 -37.30 -3.88 25.51
CA VAL A 88 -36.30 -3.64 24.50
C VAL A 88 -36.70 -4.30 23.19
N ASP A 89 -36.71 -3.57 22.09
CA ASP A 89 -36.93 -4.13 20.76
C ASP A 89 -35.75 -5.02 20.34
N LYS A 90 -36.03 -6.27 19.96
CA LYS A 90 -35.02 -7.28 19.66
C LYS A 90 -34.20 -6.97 18.42
N GLU A 91 -34.83 -6.45 17.37
CA GLU A 91 -34.13 -6.20 16.11
C GLU A 91 -33.28 -4.92 16.19
N LYS A 92 -33.81 -3.87 16.81
CA LYS A 92 -33.05 -2.65 17.08
C LYS A 92 -31.90 -2.89 18.06
N ARG A 93 -32.08 -3.75 19.05
CA ARG A 93 -31.03 -4.19 19.96
C ARG A 93 -29.83 -4.75 19.20
N LYS A 94 -30.02 -5.60 18.19
CA LYS A 94 -28.95 -6.13 17.37
C LYS A 94 -28.20 -5.03 16.63
N TYR A 95 -28.93 -4.03 16.10
CA TYR A 95 -28.33 -2.89 15.42
C TYR A 95 -27.40 -2.12 16.36
N PHE A 96 -27.90 -1.71 17.53
CA PHE A 96 -27.14 -0.94 18.50
C PHE A 96 -25.99 -1.75 19.12
N ALA A 97 -26.17 -3.06 19.37
CA ALA A 97 -25.09 -3.93 19.84
C ALA A 97 -23.93 -4.02 18.86
N ALA A 98 -24.20 -4.02 17.55
CA ALA A 98 -23.14 -3.99 16.54
C ALA A 98 -22.43 -2.61 16.45
N ARG A 99 -23.08 -1.53 16.90
CA ARG A 99 -22.51 -0.16 16.84
C ARG A 99 -21.82 0.25 18.12
N ILE A 100 -22.26 -0.21 19.27
CA ILE A 100 -21.68 0.19 20.56
C ILE A 100 -20.21 -0.21 20.70
N ILE A 101 -19.79 -1.25 19.99
CA ILE A 101 -18.40 -1.70 19.94
C ILE A 101 -17.46 -0.58 19.45
N ALA A 102 -17.96 0.32 18.60
CA ALA A 102 -17.17 1.44 18.10
C ALA A 102 -16.81 2.49 19.18
N PHE A 103 -17.38 2.39 20.38
CA PHE A 103 -17.06 3.20 21.55
C PHE A 103 -16.10 2.51 22.52
N ASP A 104 -15.41 1.47 22.08
CA ASP A 104 -14.28 0.91 22.81
C ASP A 104 -13.00 1.67 22.42
N SER A 105 -12.17 2.02 23.40
CA SER A 105 -10.89 2.73 23.16
C SER A 105 -9.93 1.96 22.26
N ASP A 106 -10.02 0.62 22.30
CA ASP A 106 -9.16 -0.29 21.54
C ASP A 106 -9.81 -0.75 20.22
N PHE A 107 -11.01 -0.25 19.93
CA PHE A 107 -11.74 -0.64 18.74
C PHE A 107 -11.01 -0.21 17.46
N LYS A 108 -10.87 -1.19 16.56
CA LYS A 108 -10.26 -1.01 15.25
C LYS A 108 -11.22 -1.49 14.16
N PRO A 109 -11.80 -0.58 13.37
CA PRO A 109 -12.77 -0.93 12.34
C PRO A 109 -12.11 -1.68 11.17
N GLY A 110 -12.05 -3.02 11.26
CA GLY A 110 -11.47 -3.89 10.23
C GLY A 110 -12.52 -4.61 9.39
N MET A 111 -12.10 -5.69 8.72
CA MET A 111 -12.94 -6.49 7.83
C MET A 111 -14.15 -7.13 8.53
N GLU A 112 -14.07 -7.45 9.82
CA GLU A 112 -15.23 -7.94 10.58
C GLU A 112 -16.29 -6.85 10.74
N PHE A 113 -15.85 -5.63 10.98
CA PHE A 113 -16.75 -4.47 11.04
C PHE A 113 -17.41 -4.23 9.68
N LEU A 114 -16.64 -4.26 8.60
CA LEU A 114 -17.15 -4.17 7.23
C LEU A 114 -18.16 -5.26 6.93
N GLN A 115 -17.88 -6.52 7.31
CA GLN A 115 -18.84 -7.61 7.17
C GLN A 115 -20.15 -7.34 7.93
N GLY A 116 -20.05 -6.77 9.13
CA GLY A 116 -21.19 -6.33 9.92
C GLY A 116 -22.01 -5.24 9.23
N LEU A 117 -21.35 -4.28 8.60
CA LEU A 117 -22.00 -3.22 7.80
C LEU A 117 -22.78 -3.79 6.61
N LEU A 118 -22.15 -4.70 5.86
CA LEU A 118 -22.77 -5.31 4.69
C LEU A 118 -23.97 -6.19 5.03
N LYS A 119 -24.04 -6.78 6.23
CA LYS A 119 -25.20 -7.56 6.69
C LYS A 119 -26.48 -6.74 6.87
N LYS A 120 -26.41 -5.41 6.87
CA LYS A 120 -27.59 -4.53 6.90
C LYS A 120 -28.35 -4.52 5.57
N VAL A 121 -27.62 -4.77 4.48
CA VAL A 121 -28.16 -4.81 3.13
C VAL A 121 -28.71 -6.21 2.85
N PRO A 122 -29.90 -6.33 2.24
CA PRO A 122 -30.43 -7.63 1.84
C PRO A 122 -29.44 -8.42 0.99
N ILE A 123 -29.25 -9.70 1.31
CA ILE A 123 -28.19 -10.52 0.74
C ILE A 123 -28.24 -10.61 -0.80
N HIS A 124 -29.42 -10.52 -1.39
CA HIS A 124 -29.59 -10.58 -2.85
C HIS A 124 -29.19 -9.29 -3.59
N ILE A 125 -29.02 -8.18 -2.86
CA ILE A 125 -28.60 -6.87 -3.38
C ILE A 125 -27.08 -6.81 -3.53
N LEU A 126 -26.32 -7.35 -2.58
CA LEU A 126 -24.86 -7.29 -2.56
C LEU A 126 -24.19 -7.79 -3.87
N PRO A 127 -24.63 -8.91 -4.49
CA PRO A 127 -24.09 -9.33 -5.78
C PRO A 127 -24.29 -8.30 -6.90
N VAL A 128 -25.37 -7.52 -6.85
CA VAL A 128 -25.62 -6.44 -7.82
C VAL A 128 -24.70 -5.26 -7.56
N TRP A 129 -24.58 -4.82 -6.31
CA TRP A 129 -23.73 -3.70 -5.91
C TRP A 129 -22.28 -3.92 -6.26
N TYR A 130 -21.77 -5.11 -5.93
CA TYR A 130 -20.34 -5.43 -6.12
C TYR A 130 -20.04 -6.21 -7.40
N ASN A 131 -21.07 -6.42 -8.26
CA ASN A 131 -20.90 -7.16 -9.50
C ASN A 131 -20.16 -8.51 -9.31
N ILE A 132 -20.61 -9.30 -8.33
CA ILE A 132 -20.13 -10.65 -8.05
C ILE A 132 -21.17 -11.68 -8.44
N SER A 133 -20.78 -12.98 -8.50
CA SER A 133 -21.71 -14.05 -8.82
C SER A 133 -22.83 -14.17 -7.80
N ARG A 134 -24.07 -14.29 -8.27
CA ARG A 134 -25.26 -14.53 -7.41
C ARG A 134 -25.27 -15.93 -6.79
N THR A 135 -24.47 -16.86 -7.32
CA THR A 135 -24.37 -18.25 -6.84
C THR A 135 -23.28 -18.43 -5.78
N SER A 136 -22.63 -17.35 -5.36
CA SER A 136 -21.62 -17.42 -4.32
C SER A 136 -22.25 -17.62 -2.94
N ASP A 137 -21.92 -18.71 -2.27
CA ASP A 137 -22.32 -18.96 -0.87
C ASP A 137 -21.57 -18.05 0.11
N ARG A 138 -20.45 -17.45 -0.34
CA ARG A 138 -19.53 -16.62 0.45
C ARG A 138 -19.40 -15.23 -0.16
N ILE A 139 -20.49 -14.47 -0.14
CA ILE A 139 -20.56 -13.14 -0.74
C ILE A 139 -19.45 -12.22 -0.22
N PHE A 140 -19.21 -12.20 1.09
CA PHE A 140 -18.17 -11.37 1.68
C PHE A 140 -16.78 -11.74 1.19
N ASP A 141 -16.44 -13.03 1.18
CA ASP A 141 -15.15 -13.52 0.69
C ASP A 141 -14.95 -13.15 -0.78
N SER A 142 -16.00 -13.28 -1.60
CA SER A 142 -15.95 -12.85 -3.02
C SER A 142 -15.72 -11.34 -3.19
N ILE A 143 -16.27 -10.50 -2.30
CA ILE A 143 -15.98 -9.06 -2.29
C ILE A 143 -14.52 -8.81 -1.92
N VAL A 144 -14.01 -9.47 -0.88
CA VAL A 144 -12.62 -9.36 -0.45
C VAL A 144 -11.67 -9.79 -1.57
N GLU A 145 -11.89 -10.97 -2.17
CA GLU A 145 -11.06 -11.49 -3.28
C GLU A 145 -11.03 -10.54 -4.47
N LYS A 146 -12.17 -9.95 -4.80
CA LYS A 146 -12.28 -9.09 -5.98
C LYS A 146 -11.67 -7.70 -5.79
N TYR A 147 -11.83 -7.09 -4.61
CA TYR A 147 -11.51 -5.68 -4.40
C TYR A 147 -10.39 -5.42 -3.40
N LEU A 148 -10.20 -6.31 -2.41
CA LEU A 148 -9.36 -6.04 -1.24
C LEU A 148 -8.19 -7.01 -1.08
N LEU A 149 -8.11 -8.06 -1.91
CA LEU A 149 -7.16 -9.15 -1.72
C LEU A 149 -5.70 -8.69 -1.66
N THR A 150 -5.32 -7.76 -2.54
CA THR A 150 -3.98 -7.17 -2.54
C THR A 150 -4.06 -5.64 -2.54
N PRO A 151 -3.05 -4.94 -2.00
CA PRO A 151 -3.01 -3.48 -2.05
C PRO A 151 -3.10 -2.92 -3.48
N GLN A 152 -2.47 -3.58 -4.45
CA GLN A 152 -2.52 -3.17 -5.86
C GLN A 152 -3.93 -3.30 -6.45
N THR A 153 -4.66 -4.36 -6.06
CA THR A 153 -6.06 -4.54 -6.47
C THR A 153 -6.92 -3.43 -5.87
N PHE A 154 -6.73 -3.13 -4.59
CA PHE A 154 -7.47 -2.08 -3.91
C PHE A 154 -7.15 -0.68 -4.47
N GLN A 155 -5.88 -0.37 -4.73
CA GLN A 155 -5.49 0.90 -5.37
C GLN A 155 -6.11 1.07 -6.76
N ARG A 156 -6.11 0.01 -7.58
CA ARG A 156 -6.79 0.03 -8.89
C ARG A 156 -8.30 0.23 -8.75
N TYR A 157 -8.89 -0.40 -7.74
CA TYR A 157 -10.31 -0.17 -7.44
C TYR A 157 -10.57 1.29 -7.07
N LEU A 158 -9.79 1.87 -6.16
CA LEU A 158 -9.92 3.28 -5.76
C LEU A 158 -9.74 4.23 -6.94
N SER A 159 -8.76 3.98 -7.81
CA SER A 159 -8.51 4.82 -9.00
C SER A 159 -9.62 4.72 -10.06
N ALA A 160 -10.32 3.58 -10.12
CA ALA A 160 -11.43 3.37 -11.05
C ALA A 160 -12.81 3.74 -10.44
N LEU A 161 -12.84 4.08 -9.16
CA LEU A 161 -14.06 4.36 -8.43
C LEU A 161 -14.68 5.67 -8.94
N GLN A 162 -15.96 5.60 -9.27
CA GLN A 162 -16.76 6.77 -9.63
C GLN A 162 -17.75 7.01 -8.50
N LEU A 163 -17.50 8.03 -7.73
CA LEU A 163 -18.36 8.43 -6.62
C LEU A 163 -19.48 9.36 -7.13
N PRO A 164 -20.66 9.29 -6.51
CA PRO A 164 -21.81 10.10 -6.94
C PRO A 164 -21.63 11.60 -6.66
N ASP A 165 -20.76 11.96 -5.71
CA ASP A 165 -20.50 13.33 -5.30
C ASP A 165 -18.99 13.61 -5.29
N PRO A 166 -18.50 14.67 -5.95
CA PRO A 166 -17.10 15.08 -5.94
C PRO A 166 -16.52 15.31 -4.53
N ILE A 167 -17.35 15.74 -3.56
CA ILE A 167 -16.94 15.94 -2.17
C ILE A 167 -16.37 14.64 -1.57
N MET A 168 -16.89 13.49 -1.97
CA MET A 168 -16.37 12.21 -1.50
C MET A 168 -14.94 11.96 -1.95
N GLU A 169 -14.57 12.35 -3.16
CA GLU A 169 -13.21 12.24 -3.68
C GLU A 169 -12.25 13.15 -2.90
N GLU A 170 -12.69 14.38 -2.60
CA GLU A 170 -11.90 15.31 -1.79
C GLU A 170 -11.72 14.81 -0.35
N ILE A 171 -12.75 14.22 0.28
CA ILE A 171 -12.63 13.58 1.61
C ILE A 171 -11.61 12.45 1.58
N ILE A 172 -11.57 11.64 0.53
CA ILE A 172 -10.59 10.56 0.39
C ILE A 172 -9.17 11.11 0.27
N LYS A 173 -8.97 12.21 -0.48
CA LYS A 173 -7.67 12.89 -0.60
C LYS A 173 -7.22 13.43 0.75
N ASP A 174 -8.08 14.17 1.44
CA ASP A 174 -7.80 14.69 2.77
C ASP A 174 -7.41 13.56 3.76
N LEU A 175 -8.11 12.44 3.68
CA LEU A 175 -7.85 11.29 4.53
C LEU A 175 -6.50 10.63 4.23
N LEU A 176 -6.08 10.58 2.96
CA LEU A 176 -4.77 10.08 2.55
C LEU A 176 -3.63 11.00 3.01
N GLU A 177 -3.86 12.30 3.09
CA GLU A 177 -2.90 13.30 3.56
C GLU A 177 -2.81 13.35 5.09
N ALA A 178 -3.87 12.96 5.79
CA ALA A 178 -3.93 13.00 7.25
C ALA A 178 -2.82 12.16 7.91
N PRO A 179 -2.18 12.65 9.00
CA PRO A 179 -1.04 11.96 9.64
C PRO A 179 -1.34 10.53 10.09
N GLU A 180 -2.52 10.29 10.64
CA GLU A 180 -2.98 8.99 11.13
C GLU A 180 -4.03 8.34 10.22
N TYR A 181 -4.22 8.86 8.99
CA TYR A 181 -5.30 8.43 8.10
C TYR A 181 -6.67 8.47 8.79
N MET A 182 -6.91 9.54 9.54
CA MET A 182 -8.12 9.76 10.33
C MET A 182 -8.40 11.27 10.40
N LEU A 183 -9.67 11.64 10.23
CA LEU A 183 -10.16 13.02 10.29
C LEU A 183 -11.36 13.11 11.22
N TYR A 184 -11.51 14.25 11.90
CA TYR A 184 -12.70 14.52 12.70
C TYR A 184 -13.88 14.87 11.81
N ALA A 185 -15.06 14.36 12.17
CA ALA A 185 -16.29 14.63 11.45
C ALA A 185 -16.63 16.14 11.45
N SER A 186 -16.40 16.82 12.58
CA SER A 186 -16.57 18.26 12.71
C SER A 186 -15.80 19.05 11.66
N ASP A 187 -14.50 18.73 11.51
CA ASP A 187 -13.61 19.44 10.60
C ASP A 187 -14.03 19.26 9.13
N LEU A 188 -14.51 18.06 8.78
CA LEU A 188 -15.03 17.78 7.44
C LEU A 188 -16.36 18.48 7.19
N MET A 189 -17.26 18.48 8.18
CA MET A 189 -18.53 19.19 8.05
C MET A 189 -18.32 20.69 7.88
N ASP A 190 -17.40 21.28 8.64
CA ASP A 190 -17.06 22.71 8.52
C ASP A 190 -16.39 23.02 7.18
N LYS A 191 -15.40 22.19 6.77
CA LYS A 191 -14.66 22.39 5.51
C LYS A 191 -15.57 22.34 4.28
N TYR A 192 -16.48 21.36 4.25
CA TYR A 192 -17.34 21.12 3.08
C TYR A 192 -18.77 21.66 3.25
N SER A 193 -19.04 22.40 4.32
CA SER A 193 -20.37 22.95 4.66
C SER A 193 -21.49 21.91 4.65
N LEU A 194 -21.21 20.72 5.20
CA LEU A 194 -22.15 19.60 5.25
C LEU A 194 -22.99 19.67 6.53
N SER A 195 -24.30 19.45 6.40
CA SER A 195 -25.14 19.16 7.57
C SER A 195 -24.79 17.78 8.16
N GLN A 196 -25.14 17.54 9.43
CA GLN A 196 -24.92 16.24 10.09
C GLN A 196 -25.54 15.08 9.29
N GLU A 197 -26.74 15.27 8.73
CA GLU A 197 -27.43 14.24 7.93
C GLU A 197 -26.70 13.98 6.60
N GLN A 198 -26.25 15.04 5.91
CA GLN A 198 -25.46 14.91 4.69
C GLN A 198 -24.16 14.19 4.97
N PHE A 199 -23.43 14.57 6.04
CA PHE A 199 -22.21 13.89 6.44
C PHE A 199 -22.42 12.39 6.74
N GLN A 200 -23.48 12.04 7.50
CA GLN A 200 -23.80 10.62 7.78
C GLN A 200 -24.12 9.84 6.51
N THR A 201 -24.80 10.46 5.55
CA THR A 201 -25.12 9.84 4.25
C THR A 201 -23.85 9.65 3.41
N THR A 202 -22.98 10.64 3.36
CA THR A 202 -21.69 10.60 2.69
C THR A 202 -20.79 9.52 3.28
N ALA A 203 -20.67 9.48 4.62
CA ALA A 203 -19.90 8.46 5.32
C ALA A 203 -20.44 7.03 5.06
N LEU A 204 -21.75 6.86 5.05
CA LEU A 204 -22.40 5.58 4.75
C LEU A 204 -22.11 5.11 3.31
N LEU A 205 -22.14 6.01 2.34
CA LEU A 205 -21.78 5.69 0.95
C LEU A 205 -20.31 5.29 0.86
N LEU A 206 -19.39 6.00 1.50
CA LEU A 206 -17.97 5.67 1.52
C LEU A 206 -17.71 4.31 2.22
N GLU A 207 -18.46 3.97 3.26
CA GLU A 207 -18.44 2.65 3.90
C GLU A 207 -18.81 1.55 2.90
N PHE A 208 -19.91 1.72 2.17
CA PHE A 208 -20.33 0.73 1.16
C PHE A 208 -19.42 0.71 -0.06
N HIS A 209 -18.75 1.80 -0.38
CA HIS A 209 -17.68 1.81 -1.38
C HIS A 209 -16.37 1.19 -0.88
N LEU A 210 -16.35 0.57 0.30
CA LEU A 210 -15.19 -0.12 0.90
C LEU A 210 -13.98 0.80 1.17
N VAL A 211 -14.17 2.11 1.14
CA VAL A 211 -13.06 3.07 1.23
C VAL A 211 -12.68 3.34 2.68
N CYS A 212 -13.62 3.83 3.47
CA CYS A 212 -13.42 4.25 4.85
C CYS A 212 -14.67 3.98 5.67
N CYS A 213 -14.61 4.24 6.95
CA CYS A 213 -15.72 4.03 7.86
C CYS A 213 -15.78 5.11 8.94
N LEU A 214 -16.96 5.32 9.48
CA LEU A 214 -17.22 6.17 10.62
C LEU A 214 -17.03 5.37 11.92
N THR A 215 -16.22 5.90 12.81
CA THR A 215 -15.98 5.37 14.15
C THR A 215 -15.91 6.50 15.18
N TYR A 216 -15.55 6.19 16.42
CA TYR A 216 -15.51 7.17 17.50
C TYR A 216 -14.13 7.14 18.19
N LYS A 217 -13.62 8.32 18.53
CA LYS A 217 -12.37 8.50 19.32
C LYS A 217 -12.71 9.19 20.62
N LYS A 218 -12.22 8.65 21.73
CA LYS A 218 -12.37 9.28 23.04
C LYS A 218 -11.37 10.43 23.20
N ILE A 219 -11.87 11.62 23.49
CA ILE A 219 -11.05 12.81 23.80
C ILE A 219 -11.51 13.32 25.16
N GLY A 220 -10.68 13.13 26.18
CA GLY A 220 -11.05 13.39 27.56
C GLY A 220 -12.27 12.55 27.98
N CYS A 221 -13.38 13.21 28.33
CA CYS A 221 -14.62 12.55 28.72
C CYS A 221 -15.66 12.47 27.59
N LYS A 222 -15.31 12.87 26.36
CA LYS A 222 -16.25 12.90 25.23
C LYS A 222 -15.81 11.94 24.13
N TRP A 223 -16.79 11.37 23.46
CA TRP A 223 -16.63 10.61 22.22
C TRP A 223 -16.89 11.53 21.03
N VAL A 224 -15.96 11.54 20.08
CA VAL A 224 -16.00 12.37 18.87
C VAL A 224 -16.02 11.47 17.66
N GLU A 225 -16.89 11.80 16.70
CA GLU A 225 -16.96 11.08 15.43
C GLU A 225 -15.72 11.33 14.59
N VAL A 226 -15.17 10.25 14.05
CA VAL A 226 -14.02 10.29 13.15
C VAL A 226 -14.24 9.37 11.96
N ILE A 227 -13.77 9.80 10.80
CA ILE A 227 -13.71 8.96 9.62
C ILE A 227 -12.28 8.44 9.46
N THR A 228 -12.11 7.16 9.13
CA THR A 228 -10.81 6.52 8.96
C THR A 228 -10.89 5.43 7.92
N PHE A 229 -9.75 5.04 7.31
CA PHE A 229 -9.72 3.83 6.49
C PHE A 229 -9.98 2.59 7.34
N PHE A 230 -10.43 1.50 6.72
CA PHE A 230 -10.48 0.20 7.38
C PHE A 230 -9.09 -0.20 7.87
N GLN A 231 -9.04 -0.82 9.04
CA GLN A 231 -7.80 -1.02 9.81
C GLN A 231 -6.69 -1.70 9.00
N GLU A 232 -7.02 -2.71 8.20
CA GLU A 232 -6.04 -3.47 7.43
C GLU A 232 -5.34 -2.59 6.38
N TRP A 233 -6.12 -1.75 5.69
CA TRP A 233 -5.58 -0.79 4.72
C TRP A 233 -4.80 0.33 5.41
N LYS A 234 -5.32 0.84 6.52
CA LYS A 234 -4.64 1.83 7.34
C LYS A 234 -3.28 1.32 7.82
N ASP A 235 -3.22 0.11 8.37
CA ASP A 235 -1.97 -0.51 8.84
C ASP A 235 -0.95 -0.66 7.71
N TYR A 236 -1.41 -1.03 6.51
CA TYR A 236 -0.55 -1.12 5.33
C TYR A 236 -0.03 0.25 4.89
N LEU A 237 -0.86 1.28 4.87
CA LEU A 237 -0.42 2.64 4.56
C LEU A 237 0.56 3.20 5.60
N LEU A 238 0.32 2.92 6.89
CA LEU A 238 1.24 3.29 7.97
C LEU A 238 2.57 2.53 7.84
N PHE A 239 2.54 1.27 7.44
CA PHE A 239 3.76 0.52 7.14
C PHE A 239 4.55 1.20 6.03
N LEU A 240 3.94 1.52 4.88
CA LEU A 240 4.61 2.22 3.78
C LEU A 240 5.21 3.56 4.22
N ARG A 241 4.48 4.34 5.01
CA ARG A 241 4.97 5.64 5.52
C ARG A 241 6.16 5.49 6.47
N LYS A 242 6.12 4.49 7.37
CA LYS A 242 7.20 4.22 8.33
C LYS A 242 8.45 3.62 7.70
N THR A 243 8.29 2.91 6.59
CA THR A 243 9.40 2.24 5.89
C THR A 243 9.88 3.04 4.68
N GLN A 244 9.39 4.26 4.49
CA GLN A 244 9.97 5.16 3.50
C GLN A 244 11.42 5.46 3.91
N PRO A 245 12.40 5.14 3.04
CA PRO A 245 13.80 5.29 3.40
C PRO A 245 14.14 6.78 3.63
N PRO A 246 14.88 7.10 4.69
CA PRO A 246 15.35 8.46 4.93
C PRO A 246 16.33 8.87 3.84
N THR A 247 16.27 10.13 3.44
CA THR A 247 17.18 10.72 2.45
C THR A 247 18.49 11.12 3.12
N LEU A 248 19.61 10.69 2.56
CA LEU A 248 20.96 11.08 3.02
C LEU A 248 21.43 12.32 2.26
N CYS A 249 22.17 13.20 2.96
CA CYS A 249 22.80 14.34 2.32
C CYS A 249 23.92 13.90 1.37
N ALA A 250 23.97 14.46 0.15
CA ALA A 250 24.96 14.12 -0.87
C ALA A 250 26.41 14.28 -0.38
N ASN A 251 26.68 15.27 0.49
CA ASN A 251 28.02 15.52 1.02
C ASN A 251 28.51 14.47 2.02
N SER A 252 27.62 13.63 2.55
CA SER A 252 27.96 12.58 3.52
C SER A 252 28.18 11.21 2.89
N VAL A 253 27.98 11.10 1.58
CA VAL A 253 28.07 9.84 0.82
C VAL A 253 29.38 9.83 0.03
N GLU A 254 30.14 8.75 0.15
CA GLU A 254 31.28 8.45 -0.68
C GLU A 254 30.80 7.75 -1.95
N ARG A 255 30.89 8.43 -3.09
CA ARG A 255 30.46 7.88 -4.39
C ARG A 255 31.45 6.83 -4.89
N GLU A 256 30.95 5.74 -5.44
CA GLU A 256 31.80 4.72 -6.09
C GLU A 256 32.36 5.23 -7.44
N SER A 257 31.59 6.05 -8.14
CA SER A 257 32.02 6.71 -9.39
C SER A 257 31.52 8.15 -9.43
N SER A 258 32.31 9.02 -10.09
CA SER A 258 31.89 10.40 -10.36
C SER A 258 31.08 10.55 -11.66
N ARG A 259 30.88 9.45 -12.42
CA ARG A 259 30.25 9.44 -13.75
C ARG A 259 29.03 8.52 -13.74
N ASP A 260 27.89 9.03 -14.20
CA ASP A 260 26.64 8.28 -14.24
C ASP A 260 26.71 7.03 -15.15
N PHE A 261 27.51 7.07 -16.23
CA PHE A 261 27.64 6.00 -17.19
C PHE A 261 29.01 5.31 -17.13
N SER A 262 29.64 5.26 -15.96
CA SER A 262 31.02 4.74 -15.80
C SER A 262 31.19 3.36 -16.42
N PHE A 263 30.26 2.44 -16.22
CA PHE A 263 30.32 1.08 -16.76
C PHE A 263 30.33 1.06 -18.29
N LEU A 264 29.48 1.83 -18.95
CA LEU A 264 29.39 1.93 -20.40
C LEU A 264 30.61 2.63 -21.01
N GLU A 265 31.16 3.60 -20.28
CA GLU A 265 32.39 4.29 -20.66
C GLU A 265 33.60 3.38 -20.53
N ASP A 266 33.65 2.55 -19.47
CA ASP A 266 34.71 1.55 -19.28
C ASP A 266 34.64 0.44 -20.34
N ILE A 267 33.44 -0.03 -20.74
CA ILE A 267 33.30 -0.88 -21.93
C ILE A 267 33.88 -0.20 -23.15
N THR A 268 33.50 1.05 -23.40
CA THR A 268 33.94 1.82 -24.56
C THR A 268 35.46 2.00 -24.54
N PHE A 269 36.05 2.26 -23.39
CA PHE A 269 37.47 2.36 -23.19
C PHE A 269 38.18 1.04 -23.50
N LEU A 270 37.75 -0.08 -22.88
CA LEU A 270 38.38 -1.39 -23.10
C LEU A 270 38.41 -1.81 -24.58
N ILE A 271 37.25 -1.69 -25.26
CA ILE A 271 37.23 -2.03 -26.71
C ILE A 271 38.04 -1.06 -27.54
N SER A 272 38.25 0.18 -27.09
CA SER A 272 39.10 1.17 -27.79
C SER A 272 40.59 0.78 -27.80
N LEU A 273 41.05 0.00 -26.80
CA LEU A 273 42.41 -0.54 -26.75
C LEU A 273 42.69 -1.47 -27.95
N ALA A 274 41.67 -2.17 -28.43
CA ALA A 274 41.73 -3.10 -29.54
C ALA A 274 41.44 -2.44 -30.92
N LYS A 275 41.26 -1.10 -30.98
CA LYS A 275 40.84 -0.38 -32.21
C LYS A 275 41.79 -0.49 -33.38
N LYS A 276 43.11 -0.57 -33.14
CA LYS A 276 44.12 -0.65 -34.19
C LYS A 276 44.63 -2.07 -34.44
N GLN A 277 44.70 -2.89 -33.39
CA GLN A 277 45.15 -4.27 -33.40
C GLN A 277 44.62 -4.99 -32.17
N PRO A 278 44.52 -6.34 -32.18
CA PRO A 278 44.12 -7.09 -31.01
C PRO A 278 44.94 -6.71 -29.78
N PHE A 279 44.26 -6.44 -28.66
CA PHE A 279 44.89 -6.10 -27.40
C PHE A 279 45.01 -7.36 -26.52
N PHE A 280 46.24 -7.78 -26.23
CA PHE A 280 46.53 -8.95 -25.39
C PHE A 280 46.72 -8.52 -23.95
N TYR A 281 46.18 -9.29 -23.02
CA TYR A 281 46.31 -9.07 -21.58
C TYR A 281 46.68 -10.37 -20.87
N LYS A 282 47.53 -10.30 -19.84
CA LYS A 282 47.98 -11.47 -19.09
C LYS A 282 46.89 -12.03 -18.20
N ASP A 283 46.20 -11.15 -17.50
CA ASP A 283 45.12 -11.46 -16.57
C ASP A 283 44.15 -10.26 -16.41
N THR A 284 43.06 -10.47 -15.62
CA THR A 284 42.07 -9.43 -15.32
C THR A 284 42.65 -8.26 -14.50
N LEU A 285 43.81 -8.45 -13.83
CA LEU A 285 44.45 -7.39 -13.05
C LEU A 285 45.06 -6.32 -13.97
N GLU A 286 45.62 -6.75 -15.13
CA GLU A 286 46.12 -5.84 -16.11
C GLU A 286 45.02 -4.93 -16.68
N LEU A 287 43.84 -5.50 -16.96
CA LEU A 287 42.68 -4.70 -17.38
C LEU A 287 42.20 -3.74 -16.28
N ALA A 288 42.24 -4.16 -15.01
CA ALA A 288 41.94 -3.29 -13.89
C ALA A 288 42.91 -2.11 -13.79
N ASN A 289 44.21 -2.35 -14.04
CA ASN A 289 45.21 -1.29 -14.08
C ASN A 289 44.96 -0.30 -15.24
N CYS A 290 44.55 -0.79 -16.41
CA CYS A 290 44.17 0.08 -17.54
C CYS A 290 43.01 1.03 -17.20
N LEU A 291 42.08 0.57 -16.34
CA LEU A 291 40.96 1.37 -15.84
C LEU A 291 41.30 2.16 -14.56
N HIS A 292 42.54 2.15 -14.10
CA HIS A 292 43.00 2.78 -12.85
C HIS A 292 42.26 2.27 -11.60
N LEU A 293 41.79 1.01 -11.60
CA LEU A 293 41.13 0.38 -10.48
C LEU A 293 42.12 -0.29 -9.55
N SER A 294 41.85 -0.27 -8.24
CA SER A 294 42.69 -0.96 -7.25
C SER A 294 42.68 -2.49 -7.46
N THR A 295 43.84 -3.08 -7.64
CA THR A 295 44.00 -4.53 -7.89
C THR A 295 43.84 -5.39 -6.64
N THR A 296 43.88 -4.78 -5.45
CA THR A 296 43.72 -5.48 -4.18
C THR A 296 42.24 -5.73 -3.80
N ASN A 297 41.32 -5.03 -4.42
CA ASN A 297 39.89 -5.14 -4.12
C ASN A 297 39.24 -6.25 -4.98
N LYS A 298 38.73 -7.30 -4.31
CA LYS A 298 38.02 -8.40 -4.98
C LYS A 298 36.81 -7.95 -5.79
N ASN A 299 36.17 -6.85 -5.39
CA ASN A 299 35.03 -6.30 -6.11
C ASN A 299 35.43 -5.77 -7.49
N HIS A 300 36.63 -5.21 -7.64
CA HIS A 300 37.13 -4.73 -8.93
C HIS A 300 37.39 -5.88 -9.91
N ILE A 301 37.85 -7.04 -9.40
CA ILE A 301 38.02 -8.23 -10.26
C ILE A 301 36.65 -8.74 -10.75
N LYS A 302 35.63 -8.75 -9.88
CA LYS A 302 34.27 -9.10 -10.27
C LYS A 302 33.73 -8.09 -11.32
N TYR A 303 34.00 -6.81 -11.13
CA TYR A 303 33.61 -5.75 -12.04
C TYR A 303 34.22 -5.96 -13.46
N ILE A 304 35.54 -6.23 -13.56
CA ILE A 304 36.18 -6.53 -14.83
C ILE A 304 35.58 -7.75 -15.54
N LYS A 305 35.28 -8.81 -14.79
CA LYS A 305 34.63 -9.99 -15.36
C LYS A 305 33.28 -9.63 -15.99
N ARG A 306 32.46 -8.84 -15.29
CA ARG A 306 31.18 -8.37 -15.82
C ARG A 306 31.34 -7.51 -17.06
N LEU A 307 32.35 -6.64 -17.12
CA LEU A 307 32.69 -5.85 -18.33
C LEU A 307 32.97 -6.77 -19.52
N LEU A 308 33.84 -7.78 -19.35
CA LEU A 308 34.15 -8.75 -20.40
C LEU A 308 32.92 -9.55 -20.84
N GLU A 309 32.10 -10.05 -19.90
CA GLU A 309 30.88 -10.76 -20.21
C GLU A 309 29.89 -9.90 -21.03
N LYS A 310 29.78 -8.60 -20.71
CA LYS A 310 28.90 -7.68 -21.47
C LYS A 310 29.47 -7.33 -22.82
N ILE A 311 30.79 -7.20 -22.96
CA ILE A 311 31.49 -6.98 -24.25
C ILE A 311 31.18 -8.16 -25.18
N GLU A 312 31.26 -9.40 -24.71
CA GLU A 312 30.94 -10.60 -25.50
C GLU A 312 29.42 -10.69 -25.78
N LEU A 313 28.56 -10.48 -24.78
CA LEU A 313 27.10 -10.51 -24.93
C LEU A 313 26.61 -9.56 -26.02
N LEU A 314 27.18 -8.36 -26.07
CA LEU A 314 26.87 -7.33 -27.06
C LEU A 314 27.54 -7.60 -28.41
N ASN A 315 28.40 -8.62 -28.55
CA ASN A 315 29.22 -8.91 -29.70
C ASN A 315 30.08 -7.70 -30.13
N LEU A 316 30.70 -7.01 -29.15
CA LEU A 316 31.58 -5.87 -29.41
C LEU A 316 32.99 -6.32 -29.65
N ALA A 317 33.45 -7.31 -28.87
CA ALA A 317 34.78 -7.89 -29.07
C ALA A 317 34.74 -9.37 -28.63
N SER A 318 35.63 -10.17 -29.22
CA SER A 318 35.96 -11.51 -28.73
C SER A 318 36.97 -11.39 -27.59
N THR A 319 36.78 -12.14 -26.50
CA THR A 319 37.71 -12.22 -25.35
C THR A 319 38.52 -13.50 -25.34
N ALA A 320 38.50 -14.27 -26.44
CA ALA A 320 39.19 -15.54 -26.55
C ALA A 320 40.72 -15.34 -26.39
N ASP A 321 41.41 -16.36 -25.89
CA ASP A 321 42.87 -16.44 -25.72
C ASP A 321 43.47 -15.24 -24.98
N LYS A 322 42.73 -14.66 -24.03
CA LYS A 322 43.17 -13.45 -23.29
C LYS A 322 43.51 -12.28 -24.21
N SER A 323 42.76 -12.13 -25.28
CA SER A 323 42.89 -11.03 -26.22
C SER A 323 41.53 -10.35 -26.45
N LEU A 324 41.54 -9.04 -26.60
CA LEU A 324 40.37 -8.29 -27.05
C LEU A 324 40.53 -8.05 -28.56
N SER A 325 39.63 -8.64 -29.35
CA SER A 325 39.59 -8.47 -30.80
C SER A 325 38.23 -7.92 -31.21
N LEU A 326 38.22 -6.74 -31.85
CA LEU A 326 36.96 -6.07 -32.23
C LEU A 326 36.13 -6.91 -33.20
N LEU A 327 34.82 -6.85 -33.02
CA LEU A 327 33.82 -7.37 -33.92
C LEU A 327 33.05 -6.21 -34.60
N ASP A 328 32.33 -6.50 -35.67
CA ASP A 328 31.65 -5.49 -36.49
C ASP A 328 30.77 -4.52 -35.72
N LYS A 329 30.04 -5.03 -34.70
CA LYS A 329 29.18 -4.19 -33.87
C LYS A 329 29.89 -3.13 -33.02
N ALA A 330 31.20 -3.27 -32.82
CA ALA A 330 31.95 -2.27 -32.08
C ALA A 330 31.99 -0.92 -32.83
N HIS A 331 31.97 -0.93 -34.16
CA HIS A 331 31.96 0.32 -34.94
C HIS A 331 30.69 1.12 -34.72
N GLU A 332 29.55 0.43 -34.64
CA GLU A 332 28.25 1.02 -34.32
C GLU A 332 28.23 1.58 -32.90
N TRP A 333 28.75 0.81 -31.93
CA TRP A 333 28.84 1.20 -30.52
C TRP A 333 29.60 2.52 -30.33
N PHE A 334 30.67 2.75 -31.05
CA PHE A 334 31.45 3.99 -30.94
C PHE A 334 30.68 5.23 -31.40
N THR A 335 29.63 5.10 -32.19
CA THR A 335 28.80 6.20 -32.68
C THR A 335 27.63 6.52 -31.76
N LEU A 336 27.28 5.61 -30.83
CA LEU A 336 26.15 5.76 -29.93
C LEU A 336 26.48 6.71 -28.77
N THR A 337 25.47 7.46 -28.35
CA THR A 337 25.48 8.20 -27.07
C THR A 337 25.34 7.25 -25.88
N ASN A 338 25.74 7.68 -24.66
CA ASN A 338 25.61 6.85 -23.46
C ASN A 338 24.17 6.38 -23.19
N PRO A 339 23.10 7.21 -23.31
CA PRO A 339 21.72 6.74 -23.23
C PRO A 339 21.37 5.66 -24.26
N GLN A 340 21.86 5.78 -25.51
CA GLN A 340 21.63 4.77 -26.55
C GLN A 340 22.35 3.46 -26.24
N LYS A 341 23.57 3.52 -25.72
CA LYS A 341 24.33 2.36 -25.24
C LYS A 341 23.63 1.67 -24.10
N SER A 342 23.09 2.45 -23.14
CA SER A 342 22.29 1.93 -22.02
C SER A 342 21.04 1.17 -22.52
N LEU A 343 20.29 1.76 -23.46
CA LEU A 343 19.12 1.09 -24.06
C LEU A 343 19.51 -0.19 -24.82
N LEU A 344 20.65 -0.20 -25.51
CA LEU A 344 21.15 -1.37 -26.19
C LEU A 344 21.49 -2.48 -25.19
N LEU A 345 22.20 -2.14 -24.10
CA LEU A 345 22.51 -3.09 -23.04
C LEU A 345 21.23 -3.63 -22.34
N TYR A 346 20.24 -2.77 -22.08
CA TYR A 346 18.96 -3.16 -21.48
C TYR A 346 18.18 -4.17 -22.33
N ARG A 347 18.22 -4.02 -23.67
CA ARG A 347 17.54 -4.95 -24.60
C ARG A 347 18.20 -6.32 -24.69
N HIS A 348 19.48 -6.41 -24.39
CA HIS A 348 20.21 -7.67 -24.30
C HIS A 348 20.02 -8.21 -22.88
N SER A 349 19.03 -9.09 -22.75
CA SER A 349 18.61 -9.70 -21.49
C SER A 349 19.77 -10.12 -20.60
N TYR A 350 19.51 -10.14 -19.31
CA TYR A 350 20.36 -10.74 -18.29
C TYR A 350 20.98 -12.05 -18.75
N ALA A 351 22.18 -12.33 -18.29
CA ALA A 351 22.71 -13.68 -18.39
C ALA A 351 21.69 -14.66 -17.75
N PRO A 352 21.25 -15.71 -18.46
CA PRO A 352 20.25 -16.66 -17.99
C PRO A 352 20.60 -17.25 -16.61
N GLU A 353 21.85 -17.28 -16.26
CA GLU A 353 22.39 -17.81 -15.00
C GLU A 353 22.01 -16.97 -13.76
N MET A 354 21.78 -15.65 -13.91
CA MET A 354 21.40 -14.78 -12.79
C MET A 354 19.90 -14.82 -12.51
N ILE A 355 19.07 -15.09 -13.50
CA ILE A 355 17.61 -15.00 -13.38
C ILE A 355 16.98 -16.34 -13.00
N GLY A 356 17.59 -17.47 -13.37
CA GLY A 356 17.10 -18.80 -13.02
C GLY A 356 15.60 -18.97 -13.34
N SER A 357 14.77 -19.06 -12.31
CA SER A 357 13.31 -19.19 -12.41
C SER A 357 12.54 -17.87 -12.47
N PHE A 358 13.22 -16.72 -12.39
CA PHE A 358 12.56 -15.41 -12.38
C PHE A 358 12.33 -14.89 -13.79
N ASN A 359 11.19 -14.25 -14.00
CA ASN A 359 10.77 -13.74 -15.29
C ASN A 359 10.95 -12.21 -15.40
N GLU A 360 10.81 -11.65 -16.60
CA GLU A 360 10.88 -10.21 -16.86
C GLU A 360 9.91 -9.37 -16.00
N ARG A 361 8.81 -9.96 -15.54
CA ARG A 361 7.85 -9.27 -14.67
C ARG A 361 8.48 -8.90 -13.33
N VAL A 362 9.27 -9.81 -12.75
CA VAL A 362 9.98 -9.57 -11.49
C VAL A 362 10.93 -8.38 -11.62
N LEU A 363 11.67 -8.33 -12.74
CA LEU A 363 12.53 -7.20 -13.03
C LEU A 363 11.78 -5.87 -13.04
N ARG A 364 10.71 -5.79 -13.83
CA ARG A 364 9.88 -4.58 -13.93
C ARG A 364 9.25 -4.18 -12.59
N ASP A 365 8.90 -5.13 -11.75
CA ASP A 365 8.32 -4.84 -10.44
C ASP A 365 9.40 -4.35 -9.45
N ILE A 366 10.67 -4.79 -9.58
CA ILE A 366 11.81 -4.22 -8.85
C ILE A 366 12.10 -2.80 -9.35
N GLU A 367 12.14 -2.57 -10.67
CA GLU A 367 12.31 -1.24 -11.28
C GLU A 367 11.25 -0.25 -10.78
N LYS A 368 9.96 -0.66 -10.73
CA LYS A 368 8.89 0.16 -10.16
C LYS A 368 9.10 0.47 -8.67
N SER A 369 9.75 -0.42 -7.92
CA SER A 369 10.07 -0.15 -6.52
C SER A 369 11.18 0.90 -6.41
N VAL A 370 12.16 0.88 -7.31
CA VAL A 370 13.21 1.91 -7.39
C VAL A 370 12.62 3.27 -7.80
N LEU A 371 11.61 3.29 -8.68
CA LEU A 371 10.92 4.53 -9.07
C LEU A 371 10.31 5.27 -7.87
N LYS A 372 9.88 4.56 -6.81
CA LYS A 372 9.32 5.19 -5.59
C LYS A 372 10.32 6.11 -4.88
N VAL A 373 11.61 5.89 -5.07
CA VAL A 373 12.69 6.70 -4.48
C VAL A 373 13.43 7.55 -5.52
N ALA A 374 12.91 7.65 -6.75
CA ALA A 374 13.56 8.37 -7.84
C ALA A 374 13.82 9.85 -7.56
N TYR A 375 12.98 10.47 -6.74
CA TYR A 375 13.12 11.88 -6.37
C TYR A 375 13.76 12.09 -5.00
N SER A 376 14.17 11.00 -4.32
CA SER A 376 15.03 11.08 -3.14
C SER A 376 16.48 11.36 -3.59
N GLU A 377 17.27 12.02 -2.73
CA GLU A 377 18.72 12.11 -2.99
C GLU A 377 19.34 10.72 -2.85
N TRP A 378 20.10 10.47 -1.79
CA TRP A 378 20.67 9.16 -1.54
C TRP A 378 19.83 8.38 -0.53
N VAL A 379 19.68 7.07 -0.72
CA VAL A 379 18.97 6.18 0.21
C VAL A 379 19.83 4.96 0.56
N LEU A 380 19.79 4.53 1.81
CA LEU A 380 20.42 3.27 2.21
C LEU A 380 19.69 2.10 1.56
N PHE A 381 20.45 1.16 0.99
CA PHE A 381 19.86 -0.03 0.38
C PHE A 381 19.07 -0.88 1.36
N GLU A 382 19.56 -1.04 2.60
CA GLU A 382 18.87 -1.77 3.66
C GLU A 382 17.54 -1.11 4.07
N ASP A 383 17.49 0.23 4.14
CA ASP A 383 16.25 0.95 4.46
C ASP A 383 15.25 0.88 3.29
N PHE A 384 15.73 0.95 2.07
CA PHE A 384 14.92 0.73 0.88
C PHE A 384 14.27 -0.67 0.89
N LEU A 385 15.01 -1.71 1.24
CA LEU A 385 14.50 -3.08 1.32
C LEU A 385 13.37 -3.22 2.34
N LYS A 386 13.41 -2.50 3.47
CA LYS A 386 12.34 -2.53 4.50
C LYS A 386 10.98 -2.07 3.97
N GLY A 387 10.99 -1.15 3.02
CA GLY A 387 9.78 -0.59 2.39
C GLY A 387 9.38 -1.25 1.07
N MET A 388 10.20 -2.18 0.58
CA MET A 388 9.95 -2.84 -0.69
C MET A 388 8.76 -3.81 -0.57
N THR A 389 7.82 -3.75 -1.52
CA THR A 389 6.61 -4.58 -1.53
C THR A 389 6.46 -5.39 -2.82
N THR A 390 7.57 -5.61 -3.52
CA THR A 390 7.60 -6.39 -4.77
C THR A 390 7.30 -7.87 -4.50
N THR A 391 6.39 -8.44 -5.25
CA THR A 391 6.04 -9.86 -5.13
C THR A 391 7.00 -10.69 -5.98
N LEU A 392 7.91 -11.40 -5.31
CA LEU A 392 8.88 -12.32 -5.95
C LEU A 392 8.42 -13.77 -5.87
N SER A 393 7.77 -14.13 -4.75
CA SER A 393 7.24 -15.46 -4.46
C SER A 393 5.92 -15.33 -3.69
N GLU A 394 5.30 -16.44 -3.35
CA GLU A 394 4.12 -16.44 -2.48
C GLU A 394 4.40 -15.86 -1.09
N GLU A 395 5.59 -16.10 -0.54
CA GLU A 395 6.00 -15.59 0.77
C GLU A 395 6.26 -14.08 0.76
N ALA A 396 6.73 -13.56 -0.36
CA ALA A 396 6.94 -12.13 -0.56
C ALA A 396 5.66 -11.38 -0.99
N SER A 397 4.54 -12.08 -1.20
CA SER A 397 3.31 -11.44 -1.66
C SER A 397 2.55 -10.76 -0.51
N VAL A 398 2.08 -9.53 -0.77
CA VAL A 398 1.22 -8.79 0.16
C VAL A 398 -0.23 -9.15 -0.14
N ILE A 399 -0.79 -10.04 0.67
CA ILE A 399 -2.16 -10.57 0.52
C ILE A 399 -2.93 -10.37 1.82
N LEU A 400 -4.18 -9.96 1.71
CA LEU A 400 -5.09 -9.88 2.84
C LEU A 400 -5.47 -11.29 3.30
N LYS A 401 -5.03 -11.68 4.48
CA LYS A 401 -5.29 -13.00 5.06
C LYS A 401 -5.99 -12.88 6.41
N LYS A 402 -6.90 -13.83 6.67
CA LYS A 402 -7.50 -13.99 7.99
C LYS A 402 -6.55 -14.75 8.90
N GLN A 403 -6.19 -14.15 10.04
CA GLN A 403 -5.35 -14.75 11.07
C GLN A 403 -6.17 -14.84 12.38
N GLY A 404 -6.75 -16.01 12.66
CA GLY A 404 -7.68 -16.17 13.76
C GLY A 404 -8.97 -15.37 13.54
N ARG A 405 -9.23 -14.40 14.41
CA ARG A 405 -10.37 -13.47 14.29
C ARG A 405 -10.05 -12.22 13.45
N ASN A 406 -8.80 -11.87 13.30
CA ASN A 406 -8.39 -10.62 12.65
C ASN A 406 -7.96 -10.86 11.20
N TRP A 407 -8.18 -9.86 10.36
CA TRP A 407 -7.63 -9.79 9.01
C TRP A 407 -6.39 -8.92 9.02
N LYS A 408 -5.41 -9.24 8.16
CA LYS A 408 -4.19 -8.46 8.02
C LYS A 408 -3.57 -8.66 6.65
N TYR A 409 -3.01 -7.59 6.07
CA TYR A 409 -2.10 -7.74 4.94
C TYR A 409 -0.80 -8.38 5.42
N THR A 410 -0.39 -9.47 4.76
CA THR A 410 0.93 -10.05 4.98
C THR A 410 1.98 -9.04 4.53
N LEU A 411 3.02 -8.86 5.33
CA LEU A 411 4.18 -8.07 4.89
C LEU A 411 5.11 -8.97 4.07
N PRO A 412 5.83 -8.43 3.07
CA PRO A 412 6.75 -9.23 2.28
C PRO A 412 7.91 -9.72 3.14
N PHE A 413 8.29 -10.95 2.92
CA PHE A 413 9.50 -11.55 3.49
C PHE A 413 10.32 -12.11 2.33
N TYR A 414 11.56 -11.63 2.19
CA TYR A 414 12.47 -12.07 1.14
C TYR A 414 13.47 -13.06 1.70
N ASN A 415 13.54 -14.26 1.11
CA ASN A 415 14.55 -15.23 1.45
C ASN A 415 15.94 -14.83 0.89
N SER A 416 16.99 -15.54 1.29
CA SER A 416 18.36 -15.19 0.90
C SER A 416 18.59 -15.18 -0.61
N LYS A 417 17.92 -16.04 -1.39
CA LYS A 417 18.03 -16.06 -2.85
C LYS A 417 17.36 -14.84 -3.49
N GLU A 418 16.19 -14.46 -2.96
CA GLU A 418 15.46 -13.28 -3.42
C GLU A 418 16.21 -11.98 -3.08
N LEU A 419 16.84 -11.90 -1.91
CA LEU A 419 17.69 -10.76 -1.53
C LEU A 419 18.90 -10.64 -2.47
N ILE A 420 19.59 -11.75 -2.79
CA ILE A 420 20.70 -11.76 -3.74
C ILE A 420 20.22 -11.28 -5.11
N LEU A 421 19.05 -11.70 -5.56
CA LEU A 421 18.48 -11.28 -6.84
C LEU A 421 18.17 -9.76 -6.84
N ILE A 422 17.50 -9.26 -5.80
CA ILE A 422 17.19 -7.83 -5.66
C ILE A 422 18.49 -7.01 -5.68
N GLU A 423 19.48 -7.46 -4.93
CA GLU A 423 20.81 -6.83 -4.86
C GLU A 423 21.47 -6.81 -6.24
N ALA A 424 21.49 -7.92 -6.96
CA ALA A 424 22.07 -8.02 -8.28
C ALA A 424 21.35 -7.11 -9.31
N ILE A 425 20.01 -7.05 -9.25
CA ILE A 425 19.24 -6.18 -10.15
C ILE A 425 19.51 -4.71 -9.82
N ILE A 426 19.42 -4.31 -8.55
CA ILE A 426 19.56 -2.90 -8.18
C ILE A 426 21.01 -2.48 -8.25
N LEU A 427 21.91 -3.12 -7.48
CA LEU A 427 23.27 -2.62 -7.31
C LEU A 427 24.26 -3.02 -8.43
N GLU A 428 23.92 -4.02 -9.24
CA GLU A 428 24.76 -4.37 -10.38
C GLU A 428 24.10 -3.90 -11.69
N TRP A 429 22.92 -4.43 -12.03
CA TRP A 429 22.30 -4.20 -13.33
C TRP A 429 21.86 -2.74 -13.58
N LEU A 430 21.07 -2.15 -12.68
CA LEU A 430 20.61 -0.77 -12.87
C LEU A 430 21.77 0.23 -12.80
N SER A 431 22.82 -0.08 -12.05
CA SER A 431 24.05 0.71 -12.02
C SER A 431 24.83 0.61 -13.32
N GLU A 432 24.98 -0.58 -13.91
CA GLU A 432 25.63 -0.78 -15.21
C GLU A 432 24.96 -0.01 -16.34
N LEU A 433 23.63 0.16 -16.24
CA LEU A 433 22.85 0.95 -17.19
C LEU A 433 22.94 2.46 -16.98
N GLY A 434 23.53 2.92 -15.88
CA GLY A 434 23.54 4.34 -15.50
C GLY A 434 22.20 4.84 -14.98
N ILE A 435 21.26 3.94 -14.64
CA ILE A 435 19.94 4.27 -14.07
C ILE A 435 20.09 4.71 -12.61
N ILE A 436 20.99 4.06 -11.87
CA ILE A 436 21.32 4.44 -10.50
C ILE A 436 22.82 4.69 -10.36
N GLU A 437 23.16 5.51 -9.41
CA GLU A 437 24.54 5.74 -8.93
C GLU A 437 24.71 5.07 -7.58
N LEU A 438 25.88 4.45 -7.35
CA LEU A 438 26.23 3.76 -6.12
C LEU A 438 27.14 4.61 -5.24
N GLY A 439 27.00 4.41 -3.93
CA GLY A 439 27.86 5.02 -2.94
C GLY A 439 27.85 4.25 -1.62
N SER A 440 28.68 4.73 -0.68
CA SER A 440 28.72 4.22 0.68
C SER A 440 28.52 5.34 1.69
N TYR A 441 27.79 5.03 2.76
CA TYR A 441 27.59 5.87 3.92
C TYR A 441 27.86 5.04 5.17
N GLN A 442 28.89 5.41 5.94
CA GLN A 442 29.29 4.64 7.14
C GLN A 442 29.47 3.14 6.88
N ASN A 443 30.09 2.78 5.77
CA ASN A 443 30.28 1.40 5.29
C ASN A 443 28.99 0.64 4.89
N HIS A 444 27.85 1.31 4.83
CA HIS A 444 26.61 0.76 4.30
C HIS A 444 26.40 1.21 2.87
N ARG A 445 25.95 0.31 2.01
CA ARG A 445 25.67 0.63 0.60
C ARG A 445 24.46 1.53 0.48
N CYS A 446 24.59 2.56 -0.33
CA CYS A 446 23.50 3.46 -0.68
C CYS A 446 23.48 3.69 -2.20
N PHE A 447 22.34 4.15 -2.68
CA PHE A 447 22.17 4.47 -4.09
C PHE A 447 21.26 5.69 -4.24
N ARG A 448 21.35 6.32 -5.42
CA ARG A 448 20.40 7.32 -5.90
C ARG A 448 20.02 7.05 -7.34
N VAL A 449 18.85 7.48 -7.75
CA VAL A 449 18.42 7.43 -9.16
C VAL A 449 19.03 8.63 -9.90
N THR A 450 19.69 8.39 -11.03
CA THR A 450 20.28 9.44 -11.87
C THR A 450 19.17 10.21 -12.61
N GLU A 451 19.51 11.37 -13.19
CA GLU A 451 18.56 12.09 -14.06
C GLU A 451 18.13 11.26 -15.28
N TYR A 452 19.07 10.49 -15.84
CA TYR A 452 18.74 9.52 -16.88
C TYR A 452 17.79 8.44 -16.36
N GLY A 453 18.06 7.91 -15.16
CA GLY A 453 17.23 6.89 -14.52
C GLY A 453 15.80 7.37 -14.26
N LYS A 454 15.60 8.61 -13.85
CA LYS A 454 14.28 9.22 -13.70
C LYS A 454 13.49 9.22 -15.01
N ALA A 455 14.14 9.61 -16.09
CA ALA A 455 13.52 9.62 -17.42
C ALA A 455 13.29 8.21 -17.98
N PHE A 456 14.11 7.24 -17.58
CA PHE A 456 14.02 5.86 -18.05
C PHE A 456 12.90 5.09 -17.33
N LEU A 457 12.76 5.27 -16.03
CA LEU A 457 11.79 4.55 -15.18
C LEU A 457 10.39 5.18 -15.18
N GLY A 458 10.28 6.50 -15.39
CA GLY A 458 9.02 7.26 -15.40
C GLY A 458 8.35 7.26 -16.72
#